data_7e858a9ea469603af99e7351b6c0fc77
#
_entry.id   7e858a9ea469603af99e7351b6c0fc77
#
_cell.length_a   1.000
_cell.length_b   1.000
_cell.length_c   1.000
_cell.angle_alpha   90.00
_cell.angle_beta   90.00
_cell.angle_gamma   90.00
#
_symmetry.space_group_name_H-M   'P 1'
#
loop_
_entity.id
_entity.type
_entity.pdbx_description
1 polymer ?
#
loop_
_entity_poly.entity_id
_entity_poly.type
_entity_poly.pdbx_seq_one_letter_code
_entity_poly.pdbx_strand_id
1 'polypeptide(L)'
;MKPSQSSFVPVRGIDYHCRTWGQAGAPKLFLLHGSQDVSASWQFTVDSFEHDWHVIAPDWRGNGLSGWSGADSYWFPDYLGDLDMLLDHFAPDAPVRIVGHSMGAHIGALYAGARGQRVSRFVNVDGFGPPTMRQDPAPRRLAKWMNQLRDDTAQRPYESFDEFALRMQSENPRLTDERARFLVQHWGREEADGTVVRRADPAHKRINPVPFSG
;
A
#
# COMPACT_ATOMS: atom_id res chain seq x y z
N MET A 1 3.35 -20.30 9.25
CA MET A 1 2.67 -19.20 8.56
C MET A 1 1.40 -19.73 7.89
N LYS A 2 0.29 -19.02 8.05
CA LYS A 2 -0.97 -19.33 7.36
C LYS A 2 -0.76 -19.19 5.85
N PRO A 3 -1.26 -20.13 5.02
CA PRO A 3 -1.09 -20.07 3.58
C PRO A 3 -1.88 -18.90 2.99
N SER A 4 -1.27 -18.19 2.03
CA SER A 4 -1.92 -17.12 1.28
C SER A 4 -2.06 -17.48 -0.19
N GLN A 5 -3.02 -16.83 -0.86
CA GLN A 5 -3.22 -16.91 -2.30
C GLN A 5 -3.04 -15.51 -2.91
N SER A 6 -2.61 -15.48 -4.16
CA SER A 6 -2.48 -14.25 -4.95
C SER A 6 -3.47 -14.27 -6.09
N SER A 7 -4.15 -13.14 -6.30
CA SER A 7 -5.03 -12.92 -7.45
C SER A 7 -4.84 -11.53 -8.00
N PHE A 8 -5.27 -11.32 -9.24
CA PHE A 8 -5.24 -10.00 -9.87
C PHE A 8 -6.65 -9.57 -10.23
N VAL A 9 -6.98 -8.33 -9.91
CA VAL A 9 -8.28 -7.71 -10.14
C VAL A 9 -8.08 -6.47 -11.01
N PRO A 10 -8.71 -6.37 -12.19
CA PRO A 10 -8.63 -5.17 -13.00
C PRO A 10 -9.43 -4.03 -12.36
N VAL A 11 -8.74 -2.96 -11.98
CA VAL A 11 -9.32 -1.78 -11.34
C VAL A 11 -8.83 -0.53 -12.06
N ARG A 12 -9.73 0.21 -12.71
CA ARG A 12 -9.44 1.50 -13.36
C ARG A 12 -8.19 1.47 -14.25
N GLY A 13 -8.06 0.40 -15.06
CA GLY A 13 -6.95 0.21 -16.00
C GLY A 13 -5.63 -0.27 -15.38
N ILE A 14 -5.65 -0.67 -14.12
CA ILE A 14 -4.51 -1.25 -13.41
C ILE A 14 -4.89 -2.66 -12.95
N ASP A 15 -3.98 -3.62 -13.14
CA ASP A 15 -4.10 -4.93 -12.54
C ASP A 15 -3.66 -4.86 -11.07
N TYR A 16 -4.63 -4.89 -10.18
CA TYR A 16 -4.41 -4.87 -8.74
C TYR A 16 -4.09 -6.26 -8.22
N HIS A 17 -2.92 -6.44 -7.66
CA HIS A 17 -2.61 -7.64 -6.91
C HIS A 17 -3.31 -7.63 -5.56
N CYS A 18 -4.00 -8.72 -5.24
CA CYS A 18 -4.64 -8.94 -3.96
C CYS A 18 -4.12 -10.25 -3.35
N ARG A 19 -3.59 -10.16 -2.15
CA ARG A 19 -3.23 -11.33 -1.35
C ARG A 19 -4.39 -11.66 -0.42
N THR A 20 -4.75 -12.95 -0.36
CA THR A 20 -5.84 -13.41 0.48
C THR A 20 -5.43 -14.56 1.39
N TRP A 21 -6.06 -14.66 2.55
CA TRP A 21 -5.90 -15.75 3.51
C TRP A 21 -7.27 -16.21 3.99
N GLY A 22 -7.35 -17.48 4.38
CA GLY A 22 -8.58 -18.09 4.87
C GLY A 22 -9.58 -18.45 3.77
N GLN A 23 -10.79 -18.81 4.17
CA GLN A 23 -11.82 -19.29 3.26
C GLN A 23 -12.75 -18.17 2.81
N ALA A 24 -13.16 -18.17 1.55
CA ALA A 24 -14.01 -17.13 0.96
C ALA A 24 -15.38 -16.96 1.68
N GLY A 25 -15.87 -18.01 2.34
CA GLY A 25 -17.12 -17.97 3.11
C GLY A 25 -17.02 -17.35 4.50
N ALA A 26 -15.80 -17.11 5.01
CA ALA A 26 -15.60 -16.48 6.31
C ALA A 26 -15.87 -14.96 6.25
N PRO A 27 -16.12 -14.30 7.40
CA PRO A 27 -16.28 -12.84 7.44
C PRO A 27 -15.09 -12.11 6.82
N LYS A 28 -15.36 -11.14 5.95
CA LYS A 28 -14.33 -10.42 5.22
C LYS A 28 -13.64 -9.35 6.07
N LEU A 29 -12.31 -9.29 5.97
CA LEU A 29 -11.46 -8.31 6.61
C LEU A 29 -10.45 -7.76 5.59
N PHE A 30 -10.52 -6.48 5.32
CA PHE A 30 -9.57 -5.80 4.43
C PHE A 30 -8.41 -5.23 5.23
N LEU A 31 -7.18 -5.51 4.79
CA LEU A 31 -5.95 -5.01 5.39
C LEU A 31 -5.23 -4.08 4.39
N LEU A 32 -5.15 -2.80 4.72
CA LEU A 32 -4.64 -1.74 3.85
C LEU A 32 -3.25 -1.30 4.33
N HIS A 33 -2.23 -1.53 3.52
CA HIS A 33 -0.84 -1.25 3.88
C HIS A 33 -0.46 0.23 3.77
N GLY A 34 0.69 0.60 4.34
CA GLY A 34 1.25 1.94 4.32
C GLY A 34 1.90 2.32 2.98
N SER A 35 2.49 3.53 2.93
CA SER A 35 3.22 4.00 1.75
C SER A 35 4.45 3.13 1.49
N GLN A 36 4.69 2.78 0.23
CA GLN A 36 5.82 1.96 -0.24
C GLN A 36 5.95 0.60 0.48
N ASP A 37 4.84 0.08 0.97
CA ASP A 37 4.70 -1.22 1.60
C ASP A 37 3.96 -2.17 0.65
N VAL A 38 3.73 -3.41 1.06
CA VAL A 38 3.04 -4.44 0.27
C VAL A 38 2.09 -5.28 1.12
N SER A 39 1.14 -5.94 0.48
CA SER A 39 0.17 -6.83 1.14
C SER A 39 0.80 -7.93 2.00
N ALA A 40 1.96 -8.44 1.59
CA ALA A 40 2.67 -9.50 2.31
C ALA A 40 3.12 -9.10 3.72
N SER A 41 3.27 -7.81 4.01
CA SER A 41 3.63 -7.30 5.35
C SER A 41 2.60 -7.66 6.42
N TRP A 42 1.38 -7.98 6.02
CA TRP A 42 0.32 -8.42 6.92
C TRP A 42 0.43 -9.88 7.36
N GLN A 43 1.37 -10.67 6.79
CA GLN A 43 1.49 -12.10 7.07
C GLN A 43 1.52 -12.42 8.56
N PHE A 44 2.40 -11.76 9.31
CA PHE A 44 2.58 -12.03 10.74
C PHE A 44 1.40 -11.57 11.59
N THR A 45 0.68 -10.53 11.13
CA THR A 45 -0.58 -10.11 11.74
C THR A 45 -1.67 -11.14 11.50
N VAL A 46 -1.78 -11.65 10.28
CA VAL A 46 -2.75 -12.70 9.93
C VAL A 46 -2.45 -14.00 10.68
N ASP A 47 -1.17 -14.36 10.83
CA ASP A 47 -0.75 -15.54 11.60
C ASP A 47 -1.22 -15.49 13.06
N SER A 48 -1.34 -14.28 13.64
CA SER A 48 -1.79 -14.09 15.03
C SER A 48 -3.31 -14.10 15.22
N PHE A 49 -4.10 -14.13 14.16
CA PHE A 49 -5.56 -14.14 14.29
C PHE A 49 -6.05 -15.50 14.81
N GLU A 50 -6.84 -15.47 15.87
CA GLU A 50 -7.45 -16.66 16.48
C GLU A 50 -8.77 -17.07 15.81
N HIS A 51 -9.45 -16.11 15.18
CA HIS A 51 -10.72 -16.34 14.50
C HIS A 51 -10.51 -16.52 13.00
N ASP A 52 -11.45 -17.24 12.40
CA ASP A 52 -11.50 -17.42 10.95
C ASP A 52 -11.96 -16.14 10.26
N TRP A 53 -11.10 -15.63 9.39
CA TRP A 53 -11.34 -14.49 8.51
C TRP A 53 -11.04 -14.85 7.08
N HIS A 54 -11.83 -14.34 6.15
CA HIS A 54 -11.37 -14.14 4.77
C HIS A 54 -10.68 -12.79 4.70
N VAL A 55 -9.36 -12.81 4.84
CA VAL A 55 -8.53 -11.61 4.78
C VAL A 55 -8.22 -11.27 3.33
N ILE A 56 -8.39 -10.00 2.95
CA ILE A 56 -8.06 -9.47 1.63
C ILE A 56 -7.11 -8.27 1.85
N ALA A 57 -5.92 -8.35 1.28
CA ALA A 57 -4.94 -7.26 1.32
C ALA A 57 -4.49 -6.93 -0.11
N PRO A 58 -4.92 -5.80 -0.67
CA PRO A 58 -4.40 -5.33 -1.95
C PRO A 58 -3.00 -4.76 -1.78
N ASP A 59 -2.15 -4.90 -2.81
CA ASP A 59 -1.03 -4.01 -3.02
C ASP A 59 -1.58 -2.73 -3.65
N TRP A 60 -1.34 -1.57 -3.04
CA TRP A 60 -1.77 -0.31 -3.64
C TRP A 60 -1.12 -0.08 -5.01
N ARG A 61 -1.82 0.67 -5.89
CA ARG A 61 -1.26 1.09 -7.19
C ARG A 61 0.20 1.56 -7.03
N GLY A 62 1.07 1.11 -7.91
CA GLY A 62 2.49 1.43 -7.88
C GLY A 62 3.29 0.76 -6.78
N ASN A 63 2.74 -0.23 -6.07
CA ASN A 63 3.43 -1.00 -5.03
C ASN A 63 3.29 -2.51 -5.26
N GLY A 64 4.22 -3.26 -4.74
CA GLY A 64 4.21 -4.71 -4.76
C GLY A 64 4.09 -5.29 -6.16
N LEU A 65 3.09 -6.13 -6.36
CA LEU A 65 2.78 -6.76 -7.64
C LEU A 65 1.68 -6.04 -8.42
N SER A 66 1.07 -4.98 -7.86
CA SER A 66 0.11 -4.16 -8.59
C SER A 66 0.76 -3.33 -9.68
N GLY A 67 0.01 -3.08 -10.74
CA GLY A 67 0.47 -2.26 -11.87
C GLY A 67 0.77 -0.81 -11.47
N TRP A 68 1.60 -0.16 -12.24
CA TRP A 68 1.93 1.25 -12.12
C TRP A 68 0.98 2.09 -12.97
N SER A 69 0.62 3.28 -12.50
CA SER A 69 -0.33 4.14 -13.20
C SER A 69 0.25 4.78 -14.47
N GLY A 70 1.57 4.82 -14.60
CA GLY A 70 2.24 5.59 -15.64
C GLY A 70 2.14 7.11 -15.46
N ALA A 71 1.58 7.59 -14.35
CA ALA A 71 1.48 8.99 -14.01
C ALA A 71 2.77 9.53 -13.37
N ASP A 72 2.95 10.85 -13.43
CA ASP A 72 4.13 11.52 -12.86
C ASP A 72 4.14 11.53 -11.33
N SER A 73 2.99 11.34 -10.69
CA SER A 73 2.83 11.33 -9.25
C SER A 73 1.56 10.58 -8.85
N TYR A 74 1.45 10.25 -7.59
CA TYR A 74 0.31 9.57 -7.01
C TYR A 74 -0.58 10.53 -6.22
N TRP A 75 -1.90 10.38 -6.32
CA TRP A 75 -2.88 11.26 -5.71
C TRP A 75 -3.91 10.50 -4.88
N PHE A 76 -4.23 11.00 -3.68
CA PHE A 76 -5.11 10.32 -2.74
C PHE A 76 -6.48 9.91 -3.29
N PRO A 77 -7.20 10.75 -4.06
CA PRO A 77 -8.47 10.36 -4.66
C PRO A 77 -8.43 9.12 -5.55
N ASP A 78 -7.28 8.83 -6.16
CA ASP A 78 -7.14 7.62 -6.96
C ASP A 78 -7.23 6.36 -6.10
N TYR A 79 -6.58 6.36 -4.93
CA TYR A 79 -6.68 5.25 -3.97
C TYR A 79 -8.09 5.05 -3.43
N LEU A 80 -8.87 6.14 -3.26
CA LEU A 80 -10.27 6.05 -2.82
C LEU A 80 -11.14 5.37 -3.88
N GLY A 81 -10.99 5.77 -5.14
CA GLY A 81 -11.70 5.15 -6.25
C GLY A 81 -11.32 3.68 -6.43
N ASP A 82 -10.04 3.33 -6.25
CA ASP A 82 -9.58 1.96 -6.34
C ASP A 82 -10.12 1.10 -5.19
N LEU A 83 -10.12 1.63 -3.98
CA LEU A 83 -10.69 0.94 -2.82
C LEU A 83 -12.18 0.66 -3.02
N ASP A 84 -12.95 1.63 -3.51
CA ASP A 84 -14.38 1.47 -3.79
C ASP A 84 -14.62 0.28 -4.73
N MET A 85 -13.87 0.20 -5.83
CA MET A 85 -13.98 -0.89 -6.80
C MET A 85 -13.49 -2.24 -6.27
N LEU A 86 -12.44 -2.25 -5.45
CA LEU A 86 -11.98 -3.48 -4.80
C LEU A 86 -13.02 -4.01 -3.80
N LEU A 87 -13.64 -3.11 -3.02
CA LEU A 87 -14.71 -3.50 -2.11
C LEU A 87 -15.94 -4.04 -2.87
N ASP A 88 -16.29 -3.43 -3.99
CA ASP A 88 -17.38 -3.93 -4.84
C ASP A 88 -17.06 -5.29 -5.44
N HIS A 89 -15.81 -5.53 -5.85
CA HIS A 89 -15.40 -6.84 -6.37
C HIS A 89 -15.50 -7.96 -5.32
N PHE A 90 -14.98 -7.71 -4.10
CA PHE A 90 -14.91 -8.76 -3.08
C PHE A 90 -16.15 -8.83 -2.18
N ALA A 91 -16.90 -7.74 -2.03
CA ALA A 91 -18.04 -7.63 -1.12
C ALA A 91 -19.12 -6.66 -1.66
N PRO A 92 -19.75 -6.97 -2.82
CA PRO A 92 -20.68 -6.03 -3.47
C PRO A 92 -21.88 -5.68 -2.58
N ASP A 93 -22.41 -6.65 -1.83
CA ASP A 93 -23.71 -6.54 -1.17
C ASP A 93 -23.62 -6.34 0.35
N ALA A 94 -22.42 -6.20 0.91
CA ALA A 94 -22.25 -6.16 2.36
C ALA A 94 -21.23 -5.11 2.82
N PRO A 95 -21.47 -4.48 3.98
CA PRO A 95 -20.46 -3.65 4.63
C PRO A 95 -19.26 -4.49 5.08
N VAL A 96 -18.07 -3.94 4.95
CA VAL A 96 -16.81 -4.63 5.24
C VAL A 96 -16.18 -4.16 6.55
N ARG A 97 -15.19 -4.93 7.03
CA ARG A 97 -14.27 -4.52 8.10
C ARG A 97 -12.95 -4.14 7.47
N ILE A 98 -12.37 -3.04 7.94
CA ILE A 98 -11.11 -2.50 7.42
C ILE A 98 -10.14 -2.28 8.58
N VAL A 99 -8.91 -2.73 8.41
CA VAL A 99 -7.76 -2.30 9.20
C VAL A 99 -6.80 -1.61 8.24
N GLY A 100 -6.46 -0.37 8.52
CA GLY A 100 -5.49 0.38 7.73
C GLY A 100 -4.27 0.75 8.57
N HIS A 101 -3.09 0.70 7.96
CA HIS A 101 -1.84 1.17 8.55
C HIS A 101 -1.34 2.41 7.79
N SER A 102 -0.94 3.47 8.52
CA SER A 102 -0.33 4.67 7.94
C SER A 102 -1.16 5.24 6.78
N MET A 103 -0.62 5.29 5.55
CA MET A 103 -1.34 5.72 4.34
C MET A 103 -2.64 4.93 4.13
N GLY A 104 -2.63 3.61 4.31
CA GLY A 104 -3.83 2.76 4.19
C GLY A 104 -4.90 3.10 5.23
N ALA A 105 -4.49 3.50 6.44
CA ALA A 105 -5.41 3.97 7.45
C ALA A 105 -6.02 5.33 7.09
N HIS A 106 -5.23 6.23 6.52
CA HIS A 106 -5.74 7.52 6.04
C HIS A 106 -6.76 7.34 4.90
N ILE A 107 -6.44 6.48 3.92
CA ILE A 107 -7.37 6.15 2.82
C ILE A 107 -8.64 5.51 3.39
N GLY A 108 -8.52 4.54 4.31
CA GLY A 108 -9.66 3.88 4.93
C GLY A 108 -10.55 4.83 5.71
N ALA A 109 -9.97 5.81 6.44
CA ALA A 109 -10.71 6.83 7.17
C ALA A 109 -11.49 7.75 6.23
N LEU A 110 -10.86 8.25 5.17
CA LEU A 110 -11.51 9.08 4.16
C LEU A 110 -12.63 8.32 3.46
N TYR A 111 -12.39 7.06 3.12
CA TYR A 111 -13.40 6.20 2.50
C TYR A 111 -14.59 5.98 3.45
N ALA A 112 -14.33 5.66 4.72
CA ALA A 112 -15.39 5.49 5.72
C ALA A 112 -16.21 6.77 5.93
N GLY A 113 -15.58 7.94 5.84
CA GLY A 113 -16.28 9.23 5.86
C GLY A 113 -17.17 9.45 4.63
N ALA A 114 -16.69 9.09 3.45
CA ALA A 114 -17.42 9.27 2.20
C ALA A 114 -18.51 8.19 1.94
N ARG A 115 -18.26 6.97 2.37
CA ARG A 115 -19.09 5.77 2.11
C ARG A 115 -19.34 4.98 3.40
N GLY A 116 -19.78 5.66 4.49
CA GLY A 116 -19.93 5.06 5.82
C GLY A 116 -20.81 3.80 5.86
N GLN A 117 -21.81 3.70 4.99
CA GLN A 117 -22.66 2.52 4.88
C GLN A 117 -21.92 1.28 4.35
N ARG A 118 -20.76 1.46 3.71
CA ARG A 118 -19.92 0.37 3.20
C ARG A 118 -18.92 -0.17 4.24
N VAL A 119 -18.78 0.50 5.39
CA VAL A 119 -17.79 0.16 6.41
C VAL A 119 -18.48 -0.15 7.74
N SER A 120 -18.48 -1.40 8.14
CA SER A 120 -19.10 -1.84 9.41
C SER A 120 -18.17 -1.65 10.61
N ARG A 121 -16.87 -1.74 10.43
CA ARG A 121 -15.83 -1.52 11.44
C ARG A 121 -14.56 -1.00 10.77
N PHE A 122 -13.91 -0.06 11.40
CA PHE A 122 -12.64 0.49 10.95
C PHE A 122 -11.64 0.56 12.11
N VAL A 123 -10.45 0.04 11.89
CA VAL A 123 -9.32 0.16 12.82
C VAL A 123 -8.23 0.97 12.14
N ASN A 124 -7.88 2.08 12.77
CA ASN A 124 -6.82 2.98 12.33
C ASN A 124 -5.55 2.68 13.10
N VAL A 125 -4.50 2.22 12.40
CA VAL A 125 -3.18 1.95 12.95
C VAL A 125 -2.23 3.02 12.43
N ASP A 126 -1.91 3.99 13.28
CA ASP A 126 -0.96 5.08 13.01
C ASP A 126 -1.27 5.92 11.74
N GLY A 127 -2.55 6.03 11.41
CA GLY A 127 -3.05 6.83 10.29
C GLY A 127 -3.56 8.19 10.75
N PHE A 128 -2.69 9.00 11.29
CA PHE A 128 -3.00 10.41 11.49
C PHE A 128 -3.04 11.08 10.13
N GLY A 129 -4.12 11.79 9.81
CA GLY A 129 -4.22 12.58 8.58
C GLY A 129 -2.96 13.45 8.39
N PRO A 130 -2.70 13.92 7.19
CA PRO A 130 -1.57 14.83 6.99
C PRO A 130 -1.70 15.94 8.04
N PRO A 131 -0.62 16.25 8.77
CA PRO A 131 -0.67 17.37 9.69
C PRO A 131 -1.22 18.56 8.91
N THR A 132 -2.00 19.43 9.55
CA THR A 132 -2.45 20.71 9.00
C THR A 132 -1.20 21.55 8.65
N MET A 133 -0.45 21.06 7.68
CA MET A 133 0.68 21.78 7.14
C MET A 133 0.09 22.96 6.38
N ARG A 134 0.58 24.15 6.67
CA ARG A 134 0.39 25.30 5.76
C ARG A 134 0.73 24.79 4.37
N GLN A 135 -0.29 24.61 3.55
CA GLN A 135 -0.07 24.16 2.19
C GLN A 135 0.79 25.21 1.51
N ASP A 136 1.85 24.75 0.85
CA ASP A 136 2.60 25.66 -0.03
C ASP A 136 1.61 26.33 -0.98
N PRO A 137 1.70 27.65 -1.18
CA PRO A 137 0.90 28.34 -2.19
C PRO A 137 0.95 27.59 -3.52
N ALA A 138 -0.18 27.47 -4.21
CA ALA A 138 -0.28 26.72 -5.47
C ALA A 138 0.88 26.99 -6.47
N PRO A 139 1.33 28.24 -6.68
CA PRO A 139 2.46 28.50 -7.57
C PRO A 139 3.77 27.83 -7.13
N ARG A 140 4.08 27.82 -5.82
CA ARG A 140 5.27 27.14 -5.31
C ARG A 140 5.21 25.65 -5.47
N ARG A 141 4.04 25.07 -5.21
CA ARG A 141 3.83 23.63 -5.34
C ARG A 141 3.97 23.18 -6.79
N LEU A 142 3.38 23.94 -7.73
CA LEU A 142 3.52 23.70 -9.16
C LEU A 142 4.98 23.82 -9.61
N ALA A 143 5.71 24.86 -9.19
CA ALA A 143 7.12 25.02 -9.50
C ALA A 143 7.97 23.85 -8.97
N LYS A 144 7.70 23.40 -7.75
CA LYS A 144 8.38 22.24 -7.15
C LYS A 144 8.11 20.96 -7.94
N TRP A 145 6.86 20.69 -8.29
CA TRP A 145 6.50 19.55 -9.12
C TRP A 145 7.18 19.61 -10.49
N MET A 146 7.13 20.75 -11.20
CA MET A 146 7.81 20.91 -12.48
C MET A 146 9.32 20.69 -12.40
N ASN A 147 9.96 21.08 -11.28
CA ASN A 147 11.37 20.79 -11.06
C ASN A 147 11.59 19.29 -10.87
N GLN A 148 10.77 18.64 -10.04
CA GLN A 148 10.86 17.19 -9.80
C GLN A 148 10.61 16.33 -11.04
N LEU A 149 9.94 16.85 -12.09
CA LEU A 149 9.82 16.14 -13.37
C LEU A 149 11.16 15.97 -14.09
N ARG A 150 12.15 16.81 -13.78
CA ARG A 150 13.51 16.76 -14.35
C ARG A 150 14.48 15.95 -13.48
N ASP A 151 14.08 15.65 -12.23
CA ASP A 151 14.90 14.89 -11.31
C ASP A 151 14.90 13.42 -11.70
N ASP A 152 16.06 12.78 -11.61
CA ASP A 152 16.13 11.34 -11.67
C ASP A 152 15.50 10.76 -10.39
N THR A 153 14.41 10.03 -10.58
CA THR A 153 13.73 9.33 -9.49
C THR A 153 14.18 7.89 -9.34
N ALA A 154 15.19 7.44 -10.07
CA ALA A 154 15.68 6.08 -10.00
C ALA A 154 15.87 5.64 -8.54
N GLN A 155 15.53 4.42 -8.28
CA GLN A 155 15.74 3.82 -6.97
C GLN A 155 17.23 3.48 -6.83
N ARG A 156 17.79 3.76 -5.65
CA ARG A 156 19.11 3.21 -5.33
C ARG A 156 18.97 1.70 -5.13
N PRO A 157 19.63 0.89 -5.94
CA PRO A 157 19.56 -0.55 -5.79
C PRO A 157 20.31 -0.99 -4.51
N TYR A 158 19.95 -2.16 -4.01
CA TYR A 158 20.70 -2.93 -3.03
C TYR A 158 21.55 -3.97 -3.76
N GLU A 159 22.71 -4.30 -3.24
CA GLU A 159 23.59 -5.34 -3.83
C GLU A 159 22.95 -6.74 -3.78
N SER A 160 22.06 -6.96 -2.78
CA SER A 160 21.38 -8.24 -2.59
C SER A 160 20.16 -8.10 -1.70
N PHE A 161 19.34 -9.16 -1.61
CA PHE A 161 18.28 -9.26 -0.61
C PHE A 161 18.80 -9.23 0.83
N ASP A 162 20.00 -9.74 1.08
CA ASP A 162 20.60 -9.69 2.42
C ASP A 162 20.95 -8.26 2.82
N GLU A 163 21.55 -7.46 1.93
CA GLU A 163 21.76 -6.04 2.19
C GLU A 163 20.44 -5.32 2.44
N PHE A 164 19.42 -5.61 1.65
CA PHE A 164 18.10 -5.01 1.84
C PHE A 164 17.52 -5.37 3.22
N ALA A 165 17.64 -6.63 3.66
CA ALA A 165 17.18 -7.07 4.98
C ALA A 165 17.91 -6.34 6.11
N LEU A 166 19.23 -6.24 6.04
CA LEU A 166 20.06 -5.51 7.00
C LEU A 166 19.66 -4.02 7.06
N ARG A 167 19.38 -3.42 5.91
CA ARG A 167 18.91 -2.04 5.86
C ARG A 167 17.55 -1.86 6.53
N MET A 168 16.60 -2.76 6.28
CA MET A 168 15.29 -2.73 6.95
C MET A 168 15.44 -2.87 8.47
N GLN A 169 16.32 -3.75 8.94
CA GLN A 169 16.58 -3.93 10.37
C GLN A 169 17.24 -2.68 11.00
N SER A 170 18.13 -2.01 10.25
CA SER A 170 18.73 -0.75 10.72
C SER A 170 17.71 0.38 10.89
N GLU A 171 16.70 0.40 10.05
CA GLU A 171 15.58 1.35 10.11
C GLU A 171 14.52 0.95 11.17
N ASN A 172 14.38 -0.34 11.43
CA ASN A 172 13.50 -0.89 12.46
C ASN A 172 14.21 -1.97 13.29
N PRO A 173 14.88 -1.59 14.40
CA PRO A 173 15.61 -2.55 15.24
C PRO A 173 14.75 -3.64 15.92
N ARG A 174 13.42 -3.51 15.88
CA ARG A 174 12.49 -4.54 16.39
C ARG A 174 12.23 -5.65 15.35
N LEU A 175 12.64 -5.44 14.10
CA LEU A 175 12.45 -6.40 13.03
C LEU A 175 13.44 -7.56 13.17
N THR A 176 12.94 -8.76 13.42
CA THR A 176 13.78 -9.96 13.52
C THR A 176 14.35 -10.34 12.13
N ASP A 177 15.47 -11.06 12.12
CA ASP A 177 16.10 -11.52 10.87
C ASP A 177 15.14 -12.36 10.01
N GLU A 178 14.41 -13.30 10.63
CA GLU A 178 13.39 -14.10 9.95
C GLU A 178 12.36 -13.23 9.23
N ARG A 179 11.81 -12.21 9.92
CA ARG A 179 10.81 -11.31 9.35
C ARG A 179 11.41 -10.43 8.27
N ALA A 180 12.62 -9.90 8.47
CA ALA A 180 13.30 -9.09 7.47
C ALA A 180 13.52 -9.89 6.19
N ARG A 181 14.05 -11.11 6.28
CA ARG A 181 14.26 -12.01 5.13
C ARG A 181 12.97 -12.36 4.41
N PHE A 182 11.88 -12.58 5.15
CA PHE A 182 10.56 -12.79 4.54
C PHE A 182 10.09 -11.54 3.77
N LEU A 183 10.17 -10.38 4.40
CA LEU A 183 9.65 -9.14 3.83
C LEU A 183 10.39 -8.74 2.55
N VAL A 184 11.73 -8.81 2.53
CA VAL A 184 12.51 -8.39 1.36
C VAL A 184 12.19 -9.19 0.10
N GLN A 185 11.80 -10.46 0.22
CA GLN A 185 11.36 -11.27 -0.93
C GLN A 185 10.07 -10.72 -1.58
N HIS A 186 9.25 -10.01 -0.82
CA HIS A 186 8.01 -9.41 -1.29
C HIS A 186 8.17 -7.93 -1.66
N TRP A 187 9.03 -7.22 -0.94
CA TRP A 187 9.31 -5.80 -1.16
C TRP A 187 10.30 -5.55 -2.28
N GLY A 188 11.17 -6.54 -2.56
CA GLY A 188 12.24 -6.45 -3.54
C GLY A 188 11.93 -7.15 -4.84
N ARG A 189 12.55 -6.68 -5.90
CA ARG A 189 12.65 -7.33 -7.20
C ARG A 189 14.11 -7.38 -7.59
N GLU A 190 14.58 -8.55 -7.97
CA GLU A 190 15.92 -8.72 -8.54
C GLU A 190 15.94 -8.21 -9.98
N GLU A 191 16.95 -7.45 -10.34
CA GLU A 191 17.21 -6.93 -11.67
C GLU A 191 18.16 -7.88 -12.43
N ALA A 192 18.28 -7.68 -13.73
CA ALA A 192 19.10 -8.55 -14.60
C ALA A 192 20.60 -8.58 -14.23
N ASP A 193 21.08 -7.55 -13.56
CA ASP A 193 22.47 -7.44 -13.07
C ASP A 193 22.68 -8.05 -11.67
N GLY A 194 21.64 -8.67 -11.09
CA GLY A 194 21.65 -9.27 -9.76
C GLY A 194 21.42 -8.30 -8.61
N THR A 195 21.25 -7.02 -8.87
CA THR A 195 20.88 -6.04 -7.85
C THR A 195 19.39 -6.15 -7.50
N VAL A 196 19.01 -5.62 -6.35
CA VAL A 196 17.62 -5.64 -5.88
C VAL A 196 17.09 -4.22 -5.76
N VAL A 197 15.92 -3.97 -6.34
CA VAL A 197 15.19 -2.71 -6.19
C VAL A 197 13.86 -2.92 -5.47
N ARG A 198 13.32 -1.89 -4.82
CA ARG A 198 11.99 -1.98 -4.20
C ARG A 198 10.92 -2.14 -5.28
N ARG A 199 9.92 -2.97 -5.01
CA ARG A 199 8.68 -3.06 -5.81
C ARG A 199 7.76 -1.87 -5.52
N ALA A 200 8.24 -0.68 -5.81
CA ALA A 200 7.47 0.56 -5.67
C ALA A 200 7.84 1.49 -6.81
N ASP A 201 6.84 2.11 -7.42
CA ASP A 201 7.06 3.08 -8.49
C ASP A 201 7.86 4.29 -7.95
N PRO A 202 8.99 4.63 -8.57
CA PRO A 202 9.75 5.82 -8.19
C PRO A 202 8.95 7.13 -8.22
N ALA A 203 7.88 7.20 -8.99
CA ALA A 203 6.98 8.35 -9.05
C ALA A 203 6.31 8.68 -7.69
N HIS A 204 6.28 7.73 -6.74
CA HIS A 204 5.87 8.00 -5.35
C HIS A 204 6.73 9.06 -4.63
N LYS A 205 7.95 9.30 -5.10
CA LYS A 205 8.84 10.33 -4.55
C LYS A 205 8.44 11.75 -4.95
N ARG A 206 7.67 11.89 -6.02
CA ARG A 206 7.24 13.20 -6.52
C ARG A 206 6.00 13.70 -5.80
N ILE A 207 5.96 14.99 -5.54
CA ILE A 207 4.75 15.60 -5.00
C ILE A 207 3.65 15.63 -6.07
N ASN A 208 2.41 15.41 -5.67
CA ASN A 208 1.31 15.72 -6.57
C ASN A 208 1.13 17.24 -6.65
N PRO A 209 0.97 17.84 -7.87
CA PRO A 209 0.81 19.27 -8.03
C PRO A 209 -0.48 19.80 -7.41
N VAL A 210 -1.51 18.96 -7.32
CA VAL A 210 -2.78 19.31 -6.67
C VAL A 210 -2.77 18.73 -5.27
N PRO A 211 -2.66 19.56 -4.22
CA PRO A 211 -2.70 19.05 -2.85
C PRO A 211 -4.09 18.46 -2.58
N PHE A 212 -4.10 17.36 -1.84
CA PHE A 212 -5.32 16.87 -1.23
C PHE A 212 -5.39 17.46 0.18
N SER A 213 -6.42 18.25 0.44
CA SER A 213 -6.80 18.71 1.78
C SER A 213 -8.02 17.93 2.22
N GLY A 214 -7.87 17.12 3.25
CA GLY A 214 -8.99 16.47 3.93
C GLY A 214 -9.71 17.40 4.85
#